data_6b390eff6fd60341e033b2364c3bd47f
#
_entry.id   6b390eff6fd60341e033b2364c3bd47f
#
_cell.length_a   1.000
_cell.length_b   1.000
_cell.length_c   1.000
_cell.angle_alpha   90.00
_cell.angle_beta   90.00
_cell.angle_gamma   90.00
#
_symmetry.space_group_name_H-M   'P 1'
#
loop_
_entity.id
_entity.type
_entity.pdbx_description
1 polymer ?
#
loop_
_entity_poly.entity_id
_entity_poly.type
_entity_poly.pdbx_seq_one_letter_code
_entity_poly.pdbx_strand_id
1 'polypeptide(L)'
;MKKIISLILAMVMVLSLSVTAFAAELDNDKKQEEINVSAKYVDGISGGTVYSVDLNWGAMEFTYTVSGSQVWNPETHEYDTTTEDKWEAVGNEITVTNHSNAAIKATFTFNALDAYKDVTGAFSAAELNLPSAEGKATNAAELTAKTALTLDGELPSTATTMTKIGAITVVIE
;
A
#
# COMPACT_ATOMS: atom_id res chain seq x y z
N MET A 1 12.40 -26.28 15.17
CA MET A 1 13.37 -27.29 14.71
C MET A 1 12.75 -28.68 14.52
N LYS A 2 11.95 -29.22 15.45
CA LYS A 2 11.35 -30.58 15.30
C LYS A 2 10.42 -30.75 14.09
N LYS A 3 9.69 -29.72 13.67
CA LYS A 3 8.75 -29.77 12.52
C LYS A 3 9.46 -29.76 11.16
N ILE A 4 10.62 -29.13 11.05
CA ILE A 4 11.44 -29.09 9.82
C ILE A 4 12.10 -30.44 9.56
N ILE A 5 12.55 -31.10 10.63
CA ILE A 5 13.18 -32.42 10.54
C ILE A 5 12.17 -33.48 10.07
N SER A 6 10.89 -33.40 10.50
CA SER A 6 9.85 -34.34 10.06
C SER A 6 9.45 -34.15 8.58
N LEU A 7 9.52 -32.92 8.07
CA LEU A 7 9.23 -32.64 6.65
C LEU A 7 10.35 -33.16 5.73
N ILE A 8 11.61 -33.00 6.14
CA ILE A 8 12.77 -33.54 5.40
C ILE A 8 12.75 -35.06 5.39
N LEU A 9 12.39 -35.68 6.52
CA LEU A 9 12.30 -37.13 6.61
C LEU A 9 11.16 -37.71 5.75
N ALA A 10 10.01 -37.01 5.65
CA ALA A 10 8.90 -37.39 4.78
C ALA A 10 9.29 -37.27 3.28
N MET A 11 10.06 -36.24 2.91
CA MET A 11 10.53 -36.04 1.53
C MET A 11 11.56 -37.12 1.12
N VAL A 12 12.41 -37.56 2.03
CA VAL A 12 13.34 -38.66 1.78
C VAL A 12 12.63 -39.99 1.62
N MET A 13 11.52 -40.23 2.34
CA MET A 13 10.75 -41.49 2.19
C MET A 13 9.95 -41.56 0.88
N VAL A 14 9.53 -40.42 0.29
CA VAL A 14 8.83 -40.40 -1.01
C VAL A 14 9.79 -40.65 -2.17
N LEU A 15 11.07 -40.33 -2.02
CA LEU A 15 12.12 -40.62 -3.02
C LEU A 15 12.58 -42.10 -3.01
N SER A 16 12.24 -42.88 -1.97
CA SER A 16 12.70 -44.27 -1.82
C SER A 16 11.74 -45.32 -2.40
N LEU A 17 10.63 -44.97 -3.00
CA LEU A 17 9.56 -45.91 -3.39
C LEU A 17 9.51 -46.28 -4.87
N SER A 18 10.56 -45.98 -5.67
CA SER A 18 10.57 -46.40 -7.07
C SER A 18 11.98 -46.77 -7.58
N VAL A 19 12.71 -47.56 -6.79
CA VAL A 19 13.91 -48.24 -7.32
C VAL A 19 13.47 -49.59 -7.87
N THR A 20 12.98 -49.61 -9.12
CA THR A 20 12.98 -50.84 -9.91
C THR A 20 14.42 -51.08 -10.34
N ALA A 21 15.08 -52.03 -9.71
CA ALA A 21 16.41 -52.48 -10.15
C ALA A 21 16.23 -53.22 -11.49
N PHE A 22 16.69 -52.64 -12.56
CA PHE A 22 16.83 -53.30 -13.83
C PHE A 22 18.25 -53.93 -13.86
N ALA A 23 18.31 -55.23 -14.04
CA ALA A 23 19.56 -55.96 -14.29
C ALA A 23 19.54 -56.44 -15.72
N ALA A 24 20.61 -56.20 -16.48
CA ALA A 24 20.85 -56.78 -17.78
C ALA A 24 22.09 -57.62 -17.70
N GLU A 25 22.05 -58.82 -18.29
CA GLU A 25 23.19 -59.71 -18.41
C GLU A 25 23.93 -59.41 -19.75
N LEU A 26 25.23 -59.17 -19.64
CA LEU A 26 26.11 -58.99 -20.77
C LEU A 26 26.90 -60.26 -20.95
N ASP A 27 26.86 -60.84 -22.18
CA ASP A 27 27.55 -62.06 -22.54
C ASP A 27 28.33 -61.90 -23.86
N ASN A 28 28.79 -63.01 -24.47
CA ASN A 28 29.56 -62.99 -25.71
C ASN A 28 28.71 -62.49 -26.92
N ASP A 29 27.39 -62.59 -26.86
CA ASP A 29 26.46 -62.19 -27.92
C ASP A 29 25.95 -60.75 -27.71
N LYS A 30 25.82 -60.35 -26.43
CA LYS A 30 25.37 -58.99 -26.04
C LYS A 30 26.49 -58.28 -25.26
N LYS A 31 27.32 -57.51 -25.96
CA LYS A 31 28.52 -56.84 -25.42
C LYS A 31 28.26 -55.39 -24.99
N GLN A 32 27.06 -54.87 -25.21
CA GLN A 32 26.69 -53.49 -24.90
C GLN A 32 25.26 -53.42 -24.45
N GLU A 33 24.98 -52.64 -23.42
CA GLU A 33 23.66 -52.30 -22.92
C GLU A 33 23.57 -50.79 -22.73
N GLU A 34 22.44 -50.21 -23.10
CA GLU A 34 22.14 -48.81 -22.92
C GLU A 34 21.29 -48.67 -21.66
N ILE A 35 21.76 -47.88 -20.70
CA ILE A 35 21.07 -47.59 -19.43
C ILE A 35 20.46 -46.19 -19.57
N ASN A 36 19.11 -46.10 -19.61
CA ASN A 36 18.41 -44.85 -19.66
C ASN A 36 18.48 -44.16 -18.29
N VAL A 37 19.01 -42.94 -18.27
CA VAL A 37 19.04 -42.07 -17.08
C VAL A 37 17.98 -41.00 -17.25
N SER A 38 17.04 -40.95 -16.31
CA SER A 38 15.99 -39.94 -16.29
C SER A 38 16.15 -39.01 -15.09
N ALA A 39 16.05 -37.72 -15.29
CA ALA A 39 16.04 -36.71 -14.23
C ALA A 39 14.87 -35.77 -14.39
N LYS A 40 14.35 -35.30 -13.25
CA LYS A 40 13.31 -34.26 -13.19
C LYS A 40 13.83 -33.14 -12.30
N TYR A 41 13.80 -31.92 -12.83
CA TYR A 41 14.02 -30.73 -12.01
C TYR A 41 12.68 -30.36 -11.32
N VAL A 42 12.71 -30.17 -10.01
CA VAL A 42 11.59 -29.65 -9.22
C VAL A 42 12.11 -28.43 -8.47
N ASP A 43 11.59 -27.27 -8.82
CA ASP A 43 11.84 -26.06 -8.07
C ASP A 43 10.99 -26.11 -6.78
N GLY A 44 11.63 -26.26 -5.64
CA GLY A 44 11.02 -26.27 -4.32
C GLY A 44 11.17 -24.95 -3.56
N ILE A 45 11.72 -23.89 -4.22
CA ILE A 45 11.91 -22.59 -3.61
C ILE A 45 10.72 -21.72 -4.00
N SER A 46 9.67 -21.71 -3.18
CA SER A 46 8.59 -20.75 -3.27
C SER A 46 8.80 -19.67 -2.21
N GLY A 47 9.07 -18.44 -2.64
CA GLY A 47 9.03 -17.27 -1.77
C GLY A 47 7.57 -16.98 -1.39
N GLY A 48 7.29 -16.83 -0.09
CA GLY A 48 5.98 -16.32 0.35
C GLY A 48 5.82 -14.85 -0.03
N THR A 49 4.56 -14.38 -0.13
CA THR A 49 4.27 -12.95 -0.28
C THR A 49 4.72 -12.21 0.97
N VAL A 50 5.50 -11.15 0.76
CA VAL A 50 5.98 -10.24 1.82
C VAL A 50 5.50 -8.84 1.49
N TYR A 51 4.76 -8.24 2.40
CA TYR A 51 4.35 -6.85 2.32
C TYR A 51 5.35 -5.98 3.09
N SER A 52 5.87 -4.95 2.42
CA SER A 52 6.75 -3.92 2.98
C SER A 52 6.44 -2.61 2.27
N VAL A 53 5.86 -1.65 2.99
CA VAL A 53 5.38 -0.39 2.42
C VAL A 53 5.85 0.76 3.30
N ASP A 54 6.50 1.74 2.70
CA ASP A 54 6.84 2.99 3.35
C ASP A 54 5.71 4.01 3.13
N LEU A 55 5.27 4.63 4.23
CA LEU A 55 4.29 5.69 4.24
C LEU A 55 4.91 6.95 4.85
N ASN A 56 5.03 8.01 4.07
CA ASN A 56 5.57 9.29 4.50
C ASN A 56 4.56 10.40 4.27
N TRP A 57 4.45 11.34 5.19
CA TRP A 57 3.53 12.47 5.10
C TRP A 57 4.15 13.74 5.67
N GLY A 58 3.61 14.89 5.25
CA GLY A 58 4.03 16.20 5.73
C GLY A 58 3.36 16.61 7.05
N ALA A 59 3.34 17.90 7.32
CA ALA A 59 2.82 18.46 8.58
C ALA A 59 1.30 18.21 8.76
N MET A 60 0.54 18.09 7.66
CA MET A 60 -0.92 17.97 7.67
C MET A 60 -1.60 19.10 8.44
N GLU A 61 -1.10 20.33 8.26
CA GLU A 61 -1.63 21.53 8.86
C GLU A 61 -2.51 22.29 7.87
N PHE A 62 -3.67 22.72 8.34
CA PHE A 62 -4.65 23.42 7.54
C PHE A 62 -5.12 24.68 8.26
N THR A 63 -5.21 25.78 7.52
CA THR A 63 -5.74 27.05 8.02
C THR A 63 -7.01 27.37 7.27
N TYR A 64 -8.09 27.60 7.99
CA TYR A 64 -9.36 28.09 7.45
C TYR A 64 -9.46 29.58 7.70
N THR A 65 -9.64 30.35 6.65
CA THR A 65 -9.74 31.81 6.72
C THR A 65 -11.09 32.22 6.19
N VAL A 66 -11.82 32.98 6.98
CA VAL A 66 -13.05 33.69 6.56
C VAL A 66 -12.68 35.15 6.37
N SER A 67 -12.86 35.64 5.16
CA SER A 67 -12.73 37.05 4.82
C SER A 67 -14.06 37.61 4.34
N GLY A 68 -14.22 38.91 4.43
CA GLY A 68 -15.46 39.53 3.96
C GLY A 68 -15.44 41.02 4.06
N SER A 69 -16.44 41.63 3.47
CA SER A 69 -16.70 43.07 3.57
C SER A 69 -18.16 43.32 4.04
N GLN A 70 -18.31 44.38 4.77
CA GLN A 70 -19.63 44.90 5.17
C GLN A 70 -19.85 46.27 4.53
N VAL A 71 -20.92 46.39 3.79
CA VAL A 71 -21.33 47.65 3.19
C VAL A 71 -22.64 48.08 3.82
N TRP A 72 -22.69 49.30 4.42
CA TRP A 72 -23.90 49.83 4.99
C TRP A 72 -24.89 50.10 3.89
N ASN A 73 -26.13 49.55 4.03
CA ASN A 73 -27.22 49.78 3.16
C ASN A 73 -28.18 50.79 3.79
N PRO A 74 -28.27 52.05 3.29
CA PRO A 74 -29.10 53.09 3.91
C PRO A 74 -30.60 52.89 3.66
N GLU A 75 -30.97 51.99 2.74
CA GLU A 75 -32.42 51.76 2.45
C GLU A 75 -32.99 50.69 3.40
N THR A 76 -32.18 49.69 3.79
CA THR A 76 -32.61 48.62 4.71
C THR A 76 -32.19 48.89 6.15
N HIS A 77 -31.30 49.85 6.40
CA HIS A 77 -30.60 50.12 7.68
C HIS A 77 -29.86 48.89 8.22
N GLU A 78 -29.30 48.08 7.32
CA GLU A 78 -28.51 46.87 7.64
C GLU A 78 -27.18 46.90 6.90
N TYR A 79 -26.24 46.01 7.31
CA TYR A 79 -25.04 45.81 6.58
C TYR A 79 -25.23 44.66 5.60
N ASP A 80 -24.99 44.91 4.31
CA ASP A 80 -24.84 43.90 3.30
C ASP A 80 -23.46 43.26 3.53
N THR A 81 -23.44 42.02 3.96
CA THR A 81 -22.19 41.27 4.27
C THR A 81 -21.92 40.25 3.19
N THR A 82 -20.73 40.31 2.60
CA THR A 82 -20.20 39.26 1.75
C THR A 82 -19.12 38.53 2.51
N THR A 83 -19.18 37.21 2.54
CA THR A 83 -18.13 36.36 3.14
C THR A 83 -17.54 35.43 2.09
N GLU A 84 -16.23 35.30 2.12
CA GLU A 84 -15.47 34.29 1.36
C GLU A 84 -14.66 33.48 2.34
N ASP A 85 -14.68 32.18 2.18
CA ASP A 85 -13.92 31.26 2.99
C ASP A 85 -12.89 30.52 2.14
N LYS A 86 -11.78 30.15 2.78
CA LYS A 86 -10.66 29.48 2.10
C LYS A 86 -9.89 28.58 3.05
N TRP A 87 -9.63 27.37 2.59
CA TRP A 87 -8.68 26.47 3.18
C TRP A 87 -7.30 26.63 2.55
N GLU A 88 -6.26 26.72 3.38
CA GLU A 88 -4.86 26.68 2.98
C GLU A 88 -4.17 25.52 3.69
N ALA A 89 -3.34 24.77 2.96
CA ALA A 89 -2.69 23.58 3.47
C ALA A 89 -1.17 23.72 3.48
N VAL A 90 -0.53 23.15 4.51
CA VAL A 90 0.92 23.01 4.62
C VAL A 90 1.25 21.53 4.84
N GLY A 91 2.03 20.98 3.91
CA GLY A 91 2.50 19.58 4.01
C GLY A 91 1.37 18.55 3.95
N ASN A 92 0.39 18.76 3.07
CA ASN A 92 -0.79 17.91 2.90
C ASN A 92 -0.57 16.70 1.97
N GLU A 93 0.68 16.43 1.59
CA GLU A 93 1.04 15.32 0.70
C GLU A 93 1.37 14.05 1.50
N ILE A 94 0.90 12.92 0.99
CA ILE A 94 1.25 11.58 1.43
C ILE A 94 1.96 10.87 0.30
N THR A 95 3.10 10.27 0.60
CA THR A 95 3.90 9.46 -0.32
C THR A 95 3.87 8.00 0.12
N VAL A 96 3.57 7.10 -0.80
CA VAL A 96 3.59 5.65 -0.59
C VAL A 96 4.66 5.04 -1.48
N THR A 97 5.52 4.20 -0.91
CA THR A 97 6.54 3.44 -1.65
C THR A 97 6.36 1.96 -1.37
N ASN A 98 6.22 1.16 -2.43
CA ASN A 98 6.06 -0.29 -2.34
C ASN A 98 7.41 -0.99 -2.44
N HIS A 99 7.80 -1.73 -1.40
CA HIS A 99 8.96 -2.62 -1.35
C HIS A 99 8.56 -4.10 -1.30
N SER A 100 7.26 -4.38 -1.49
CA SER A 100 6.71 -5.74 -1.43
C SER A 100 7.05 -6.52 -2.70
N ASN A 101 7.15 -7.85 -2.59
CA ASN A 101 7.20 -8.74 -3.75
C ASN A 101 5.82 -9.00 -4.38
N ALA A 102 4.83 -8.16 -4.05
CA ALA A 102 3.49 -8.14 -4.62
C ALA A 102 3.07 -6.72 -4.97
N ALA A 103 2.16 -6.56 -5.92
CA ALA A 103 1.48 -5.30 -6.14
C ALA A 103 0.60 -4.96 -4.95
N ILE A 104 0.44 -3.66 -4.67
CA ILE A 104 -0.43 -3.17 -3.60
C ILE A 104 -1.41 -2.12 -4.12
N LYS A 105 -2.51 -1.99 -3.41
CA LYS A 105 -3.44 -0.87 -3.49
C LYS A 105 -3.51 -0.18 -2.14
N ALA A 106 -3.19 1.12 -2.09
CA ALA A 106 -3.35 1.97 -0.92
C ALA A 106 -4.61 2.82 -1.07
N THR A 107 -5.52 2.74 -0.10
CA THR A 107 -6.78 3.50 -0.07
C THR A 107 -6.75 4.49 1.08
N PHE A 108 -7.21 5.73 0.85
CA PHE A 108 -7.16 6.83 1.79
C PHE A 108 -8.56 7.32 2.12
N THR A 109 -8.83 7.52 3.40
CA THR A 109 -10.10 8.08 3.89
C THR A 109 -9.83 9.12 4.98
N PHE A 110 -10.40 10.31 4.84
CA PHE A 110 -10.42 11.31 5.92
C PHE A 110 -11.67 11.13 6.76
N ASN A 111 -11.51 11.12 8.07
CA ASN A 111 -12.59 11.03 9.04
C ASN A 111 -12.53 12.23 9.97
N ALA A 112 -13.48 13.16 9.83
CA ALA A 112 -13.61 14.28 10.73
C ALA A 112 -14.06 13.81 12.13
N LEU A 113 -13.63 14.52 13.17
CA LEU A 113 -14.20 14.34 14.51
C LEU A 113 -15.63 14.91 14.57
N ASP A 114 -16.47 14.40 15.45
CA ASP A 114 -17.87 14.82 15.61
C ASP A 114 -18.04 16.33 15.79
N ALA A 115 -17.10 16.97 16.52
CA ALA A 115 -17.09 18.41 16.71
C ALA A 115 -16.81 19.21 15.42
N TYR A 116 -16.30 18.55 14.37
CA TYR A 116 -15.91 19.13 13.09
C TYR A 116 -16.54 18.40 11.91
N LYS A 117 -17.72 17.81 12.10
CA LYS A 117 -18.43 16.96 11.12
C LYS A 117 -18.76 17.66 9.81
N ASP A 118 -18.80 19.00 9.82
CA ASP A 118 -19.09 19.82 8.65
C ASP A 118 -17.84 20.05 7.78
N VAL A 119 -16.65 19.64 8.28
CA VAL A 119 -15.40 19.62 7.51
C VAL A 119 -15.30 18.29 6.79
N THR A 120 -15.13 18.33 5.47
CA THR A 120 -14.92 17.17 4.63
C THR A 120 -13.52 17.17 4.05
N GLY A 121 -13.01 16.01 3.69
CA GLY A 121 -11.69 15.86 3.08
C GLY A 121 -11.74 15.02 1.82
N ALA A 122 -11.04 15.48 0.78
CA ALA A 122 -10.88 14.77 -0.47
C ALA A 122 -9.39 14.59 -0.79
N PHE A 123 -9.04 13.43 -1.35
CA PHE A 123 -7.70 13.15 -1.81
C PHE A 123 -7.59 13.37 -3.31
N SER A 124 -6.46 13.92 -3.79
CA SER A 124 -6.16 14.06 -5.23
C SER A 124 -6.21 12.71 -5.96
N ALA A 125 -5.88 11.63 -5.24
CA ALA A 125 -6.12 10.25 -5.62
C ALA A 125 -6.54 9.48 -4.36
N ALA A 126 -7.80 9.04 -4.28
CA ALA A 126 -8.32 8.27 -3.14
C ALA A 126 -7.71 6.87 -3.06
N GLU A 127 -7.19 6.37 -4.19
CA GLU A 127 -6.51 5.09 -4.30
C GLU A 127 -5.20 5.24 -5.08
N LEU A 128 -4.13 4.57 -4.63
CA LEU A 128 -2.87 4.45 -5.33
C LEU A 128 -2.59 2.97 -5.58
N ASN A 129 -2.34 2.61 -6.84
CA ASN A 129 -1.95 1.27 -7.24
C ASN A 129 -0.45 1.26 -7.59
N LEU A 130 0.33 0.47 -6.85
CA LEU A 130 1.76 0.35 -7.05
C LEU A 130 2.12 -1.09 -7.43
N PRO A 131 2.96 -1.29 -8.45
CA PRO A 131 3.38 -2.62 -8.89
C PRO A 131 4.26 -3.30 -7.83
N SER A 132 4.45 -4.61 -7.98
CA SER A 132 5.46 -5.37 -7.22
C SER A 132 6.85 -4.78 -7.41
N ALA A 133 7.64 -4.78 -6.35
CA ALA A 133 9.06 -4.42 -6.38
C ALA A 133 9.96 -5.56 -6.87
N GLU A 134 9.41 -6.77 -7.04
CA GLU A 134 10.17 -7.92 -7.49
C GLU A 134 10.83 -7.66 -8.86
N GLY A 135 12.14 -7.88 -8.94
CA GLY A 135 12.92 -7.66 -10.15
C GLY A 135 13.16 -6.19 -10.53
N LYS A 136 12.76 -5.23 -9.69
CA LYS A 136 12.94 -3.80 -9.94
C LYS A 136 14.09 -3.22 -9.11
N ALA A 137 14.65 -2.10 -9.58
CA ALA A 137 15.60 -1.34 -8.80
C ALA A 137 14.90 -0.73 -7.57
N THR A 138 15.60 -0.64 -6.43
CA THR A 138 15.04 -0.15 -5.16
C THR A 138 14.53 1.30 -5.21
N ASN A 139 15.00 2.09 -6.18
CA ASN A 139 14.61 3.47 -6.42
C ASN A 139 13.79 3.65 -7.70
N ALA A 140 13.20 2.59 -8.24
CA ALA A 140 12.38 2.68 -9.43
C ALA A 140 11.16 3.59 -9.18
N ALA A 141 10.96 4.58 -10.04
CA ALA A 141 9.96 5.64 -9.85
C ALA A 141 8.52 5.10 -9.77
N GLU A 142 8.23 4.02 -10.48
CA GLU A 142 6.92 3.36 -10.47
C GLU A 142 6.55 2.69 -9.14
N LEU A 143 7.53 2.50 -8.24
CA LEU A 143 7.29 1.96 -6.90
C LEU A 143 6.78 3.01 -5.91
N THR A 144 6.78 4.29 -6.31
CA THR A 144 6.38 5.41 -5.44
C THR A 144 5.25 6.19 -6.10
N ALA A 145 4.22 6.49 -5.32
CA ALA A 145 3.13 7.36 -5.73
C ALA A 145 2.72 8.29 -4.60
N LYS A 146 2.00 9.36 -4.95
CA LYS A 146 1.62 10.44 -4.03
C LYS A 146 0.15 10.78 -4.15
N THR A 147 -0.41 11.22 -3.04
CA THR A 147 -1.72 11.87 -2.98
C THR A 147 -1.67 13.04 -2.03
N ALA A 148 -2.57 14.01 -2.20
CA ALA A 148 -2.68 15.18 -1.33
C ALA A 148 -4.10 15.29 -0.80
N LEU A 149 -4.24 15.61 0.49
CA LEU A 149 -5.52 15.90 1.11
C LEU A 149 -5.89 17.36 0.88
N THR A 150 -7.12 17.61 0.47
CA THR A 150 -7.75 18.93 0.50
C THR A 150 -8.96 18.89 1.44
N LEU A 151 -9.20 19.98 2.15
CA LEU A 151 -10.37 20.12 3.01
C LEU A 151 -11.38 21.08 2.39
N ASP A 152 -12.65 20.86 2.72
CA ASP A 152 -13.78 21.70 2.35
C ASP A 152 -14.79 21.76 3.53
N GLY A 153 -15.72 22.70 3.49
CA GLY A 153 -16.69 22.93 4.56
C GLY A 153 -16.23 23.95 5.59
N GLU A 154 -17.08 24.24 6.56
CA GLU A 154 -16.88 25.29 7.54
C GLU A 154 -16.17 24.77 8.80
N LEU A 155 -15.13 25.49 9.23
CA LEU A 155 -14.49 25.25 10.52
C LEU A 155 -15.17 26.16 11.58
N PRO A 156 -15.64 25.60 12.72
CA PRO A 156 -16.22 26.40 13.79
C PRO A 156 -15.28 27.51 14.28
N SER A 157 -15.80 28.72 14.45
CA SER A 157 -15.04 29.90 14.91
C SER A 157 -14.41 29.75 16.29
N THR A 158 -14.77 28.72 17.04
CA THR A 158 -14.18 28.34 18.31
C THR A 158 -12.80 27.67 18.17
N ALA A 159 -12.43 27.20 16.97
CA ALA A 159 -11.13 26.60 16.69
C ALA A 159 -10.06 27.68 16.42
N THR A 160 -9.76 28.50 17.43
CA THR A 160 -8.84 29.64 17.31
C THR A 160 -7.36 29.29 17.38
N THR A 161 -7.03 28.03 17.70
CA THR A 161 -5.66 27.51 17.73
C THR A 161 -5.57 26.24 16.90
N MET A 162 -4.37 25.90 16.45
CA MET A 162 -4.15 24.64 15.73
C MET A 162 -4.63 23.46 16.60
N THR A 163 -5.62 22.74 16.12
CA THR A 163 -6.27 21.64 16.83
C THR A 163 -6.55 20.48 15.93
N LYS A 164 -6.63 19.27 16.49
CA LYS A 164 -6.96 18.08 15.72
C LYS A 164 -8.44 18.10 15.31
N ILE A 165 -8.71 18.13 14.02
CA ILE A 165 -10.05 18.13 13.44
C ILE A 165 -10.50 16.79 12.88
N GLY A 166 -9.57 15.88 12.62
CA GLY A 166 -9.86 14.57 12.04
C GLY A 166 -8.66 13.65 12.03
N ALA A 167 -8.80 12.55 11.32
CA ALA A 167 -7.73 11.57 11.09
C ALA A 167 -7.83 10.99 9.68
N ILE A 168 -6.69 10.61 9.12
CA ILE A 168 -6.59 9.88 7.86
C ILE A 168 -6.44 8.39 8.19
N THR A 169 -7.27 7.55 7.58
CA THR A 169 -7.11 6.10 7.59
C THR A 169 -6.49 5.68 6.27
N VAL A 170 -5.42 4.89 6.31
CA VAL A 170 -4.78 4.29 5.14
C VAL A 170 -4.93 2.78 5.25
N VAL A 171 -5.43 2.15 4.19
CA VAL A 171 -5.58 0.69 4.08
C VAL A 171 -4.72 0.22 2.93
N ILE A 172 -3.92 -0.82 3.16
CA ILE A 172 -3.08 -1.49 2.15
C ILE A 172 -3.65 -2.89 1.89
N GLU A 173 -3.88 -3.20 0.62
CA GLU A 173 -4.37 -4.49 0.12
C GLU A 173 -3.45 -5.07 -0.95
#